data_263926100e6dd0490125925393b9fcd5
#
_entry.id   263926100e6dd0490125925393b9fcd5
#
_cell.length_a   1.000
_cell.length_b   1.000
_cell.length_c   1.000
_cell.angle_alpha   90.00
_cell.angle_beta   90.00
_cell.angle_gamma   90.00
#
_symmetry.space_group_name_H-M   'P 1'
#
loop_
_entity.id
_entity.type
_entity.pdbx_description
1 polymer ?
#
loop_
_entity_poly.entity_id
_entity_poly.type
_entity_poly.pdbx_seq_one_letter_code
_entity_poly.pdbx_strand_id
1 'polypeptide(L)'
;MQNLKKVNFKTDIQDNKIVLNTSELSVSVDTGTGIVSYFSKDGKSLLAEKSGMQFIDFDDAGTKTYQVYQPFVLDKEEAIYGLGQLQNGKMIQRNMTKNLIQGNVEDVSPFFQSTKGYGVFWDNYSPTLFTDNEVETSFRSEVGDCVDYYFMYGKNADGVIAQVRNLTGQAPMFPLWTYGYWQSKERY
;
A
#
# COMPACT_ATOMS: atom_id res chain seq x y z
N MET A 1 -16.09 -0.97 7.98
CA MET A 1 -14.84 -0.69 8.74
C MET A 1 -14.99 -1.27 10.12
N GLN A 2 -14.05 -2.12 10.54
CA GLN A 2 -14.01 -2.55 11.95
C GLN A 2 -13.63 -1.34 12.82
N ASN A 3 -14.13 -1.31 14.07
CA ASN A 3 -13.75 -0.30 15.05
C ASN A 3 -12.24 -0.42 15.36
N LEU A 4 -11.43 0.34 14.63
CA LEU A 4 -10.00 0.43 14.92
C LEU A 4 -9.82 0.95 16.35
N LYS A 5 -8.94 0.31 17.11
CA LYS A 5 -8.63 0.77 18.47
C LYS A 5 -8.07 2.18 18.41
N LYS A 6 -8.63 3.07 19.22
CA LYS A 6 -8.12 4.44 19.35
C LYS A 6 -6.67 4.38 19.84
N VAL A 7 -5.77 4.96 19.07
CA VAL A 7 -4.34 5.06 19.41
C VAL A 7 -4.08 6.43 19.99
N ASN A 8 -3.38 6.50 21.12
CA ASN A 8 -2.93 7.76 21.67
C ASN A 8 -1.73 8.27 20.87
N PHE A 9 -1.76 9.52 20.49
CA PHE A 9 -0.66 10.18 19.81
C PHE A 9 -0.46 11.60 20.38
N LYS A 10 0.75 12.12 20.19
CA LYS A 10 1.10 13.51 20.47
C LYS A 10 1.41 14.21 19.17
N THR A 11 0.96 15.43 19.03
CA THR A 11 1.28 16.30 17.89
C THR A 11 2.32 17.33 18.33
N ASP A 12 3.37 17.46 17.56
CA ASP A 12 4.39 18.49 17.71
C ASP A 12 4.44 19.32 16.41
N ILE A 13 4.41 20.63 16.56
CA ILE A 13 4.41 21.56 15.43
C ILE A 13 5.74 22.31 15.46
N GLN A 14 6.54 22.13 14.43
CA GLN A 14 7.85 22.72 14.26
C GLN A 14 7.87 23.47 12.93
N ASP A 15 8.16 24.75 12.93
CA ASP A 15 8.26 25.61 11.74
C ASP A 15 7.43 25.16 10.52
N ASN A 16 8.00 24.30 9.66
CA ASN A 16 7.38 23.80 8.44
C ASN A 16 6.97 22.32 8.54
N LYS A 17 6.86 21.75 9.74
CA LYS A 17 6.51 20.33 9.93
C LYS A 17 5.49 20.12 11.02
N ILE A 18 4.59 19.19 10.77
CA ILE A 18 3.71 18.62 11.79
C ILE A 18 4.18 17.19 12.03
N VAL A 19 4.53 16.86 13.27
CA VAL A 19 4.99 15.53 13.64
C VAL A 19 3.97 14.87 14.56
N LEU A 20 3.48 13.69 14.16
CA LEU A 20 2.57 12.87 14.94
C LEU A 20 3.37 11.71 15.55
N ASN A 21 3.43 11.64 16.87
CA ASN A 21 4.17 10.61 17.59
C ASN A 21 3.23 9.66 18.31
N THR A 22 3.33 8.37 18.01
CA THR A 22 2.71 7.27 18.77
C THR A 22 3.76 6.57 19.64
N SER A 23 3.39 5.47 20.30
CA SER A 23 4.36 4.63 21.03
C SER A 23 5.36 3.91 20.12
N GLU A 24 5.03 3.72 18.82
CA GLU A 24 5.79 2.87 17.90
C GLU A 24 6.25 3.60 16.64
N LEU A 25 5.57 4.66 16.26
CA LEU A 25 5.71 5.32 14.98
C LEU A 25 5.75 6.84 15.13
N SER A 26 6.57 7.49 14.33
CA SER A 26 6.56 8.94 14.13
C SER A 26 6.23 9.24 12.67
N VAL A 27 5.27 10.11 12.43
CA VAL A 27 4.85 10.55 11.09
C VAL A 27 5.09 12.03 10.98
N SER A 28 5.88 12.45 10.00
CA SER A 28 6.18 13.85 9.73
C SER A 28 5.50 14.30 8.44
N VAL A 29 4.78 15.39 8.52
CA VAL A 29 4.15 16.05 7.36
C VAL A 29 4.83 17.39 7.15
N ASP A 30 5.41 17.60 5.97
CA ASP A 30 5.94 18.91 5.57
C ASP A 30 4.77 19.82 5.16
N THR A 31 4.59 20.94 5.84
CA THR A 31 3.42 21.82 5.62
C THR A 31 3.51 22.65 4.34
N GLY A 32 4.70 22.81 3.77
CA GLY A 32 4.89 23.52 2.52
C GLY A 32 4.64 22.67 1.28
N THR A 33 4.96 21.38 1.36
CA THR A 33 4.87 20.45 0.22
C THR A 33 3.78 19.40 0.37
N GLY A 34 3.28 19.17 1.58
CA GLY A 34 2.36 18.09 1.91
C GLY A 34 3.01 16.70 1.99
N ILE A 35 4.32 16.58 1.78
CA ILE A 35 5.04 15.30 1.77
C ILE A 35 5.00 14.64 3.15
N VAL A 36 4.63 13.36 3.17
CA VAL A 36 4.57 12.55 4.39
C VAL A 36 5.77 11.61 4.46
N SER A 37 6.36 11.51 5.65
CA SER A 37 7.47 10.61 5.95
C SER A 37 7.22 9.83 7.23
N TYR A 38 7.58 8.56 7.22
CA TYR A 38 7.32 7.60 8.29
C TYR A 38 8.63 7.13 8.92
N PHE A 39 8.68 7.15 10.24
CA PHE A 39 9.86 6.75 11.02
C PHE A 39 9.43 5.80 12.13
N SER A 40 10.30 4.84 12.46
CA SER A 40 10.14 4.06 13.68
C SER A 40 10.34 4.95 14.92
N LYS A 41 9.92 4.47 16.08
CA LYS A 41 10.13 5.14 17.36
C LYS A 41 11.59 5.56 17.60
N ASP A 42 12.54 4.75 17.10
CA ASP A 42 13.98 4.97 17.26
C ASP A 42 14.56 5.92 16.19
N GLY A 43 13.68 6.57 15.41
CA GLY A 43 14.07 7.54 14.38
C GLY A 43 14.57 6.92 13.06
N LYS A 44 14.49 5.59 12.89
CA LYS A 44 14.86 4.94 11.64
C LYS A 44 13.84 5.28 10.56
N SER A 45 14.30 5.76 9.41
CA SER A 45 13.44 6.02 8.26
C SER A 45 12.85 4.71 7.71
N LEU A 46 11.54 4.67 7.58
CA LEU A 46 10.79 3.54 7.04
C LEU A 46 10.40 3.79 5.59
N LEU A 47 9.58 4.82 5.35
CA LEU A 47 9.08 5.20 4.03
C LEU A 47 8.98 6.72 3.95
N ALA A 48 9.15 7.27 2.77
CA ALA A 48 8.83 8.66 2.48
C ALA A 48 8.11 8.77 1.14
N GLU A 49 7.15 9.67 1.05
CA GLU A 49 6.65 10.11 -0.23
C GLU A 49 7.76 10.86 -0.98
N LYS A 50 7.86 10.66 -2.27
CA LYS A 50 8.86 11.32 -3.12
C LYS A 50 8.46 12.75 -3.48
N SER A 51 7.17 12.94 -3.69
CA SER A 51 6.52 14.22 -3.95
C SER A 51 5.10 14.20 -3.40
N GLY A 52 4.45 15.33 -3.35
CA GLY A 52 3.02 15.39 -3.07
C GLY A 52 2.22 14.58 -4.10
N MET A 53 1.00 14.23 -3.72
CA MET A 53 0.03 13.57 -4.59
C MET A 53 -0.24 14.39 -5.87
N GLN A 54 -0.55 13.70 -6.96
CA GLN A 54 -0.86 14.34 -8.23
C GLN A 54 -2.24 13.90 -8.72
N PHE A 55 -2.96 14.87 -9.26
CA PHE A 55 -4.25 14.69 -9.92
C PHE A 55 -4.09 15.12 -11.38
N ILE A 56 -4.42 14.23 -12.31
CA ILE A 56 -4.34 14.47 -13.74
C ILE A 56 -5.74 14.37 -14.30
N ASP A 57 -6.23 15.41 -14.96
CA ASP A 57 -7.56 15.43 -15.55
C ASP A 57 -7.78 14.21 -16.44
N PHE A 58 -8.89 13.53 -16.21
CA PHE A 58 -9.28 12.31 -16.91
C PHE A 58 -10.78 12.35 -17.26
N ASP A 59 -11.13 11.84 -18.44
CA ASP A 59 -12.53 11.67 -18.85
C ASP A 59 -12.84 10.17 -18.88
N ASP A 60 -13.66 9.74 -17.94
CA ASP A 60 -14.13 8.36 -17.87
C ASP A 60 -15.51 8.26 -18.53
N ALA A 61 -15.51 7.91 -19.82
CA ALA A 61 -16.72 7.73 -20.63
C ALA A 61 -17.71 8.94 -20.57
N GLY A 62 -17.17 10.15 -20.58
CA GLY A 62 -17.93 11.40 -20.53
C GLY A 62 -18.13 11.96 -19.11
N THR A 63 -17.61 11.27 -18.08
CA THR A 63 -17.58 11.77 -16.70
C THR A 63 -16.19 12.32 -16.38
N LYS A 64 -16.11 13.61 -16.06
CA LYS A 64 -14.85 14.23 -15.67
C LYS A 64 -14.42 13.77 -14.28
N THR A 65 -13.21 13.30 -14.17
CA THR A 65 -12.56 12.80 -12.95
C THR A 65 -11.06 13.02 -13.02
N TYR A 66 -10.28 12.34 -12.19
CA TYR A 66 -8.81 12.42 -12.18
C TYR A 66 -8.19 11.04 -12.22
N GLN A 67 -7.04 10.93 -12.87
CA GLN A 67 -6.06 9.92 -12.49
C GLN A 67 -5.36 10.38 -11.23
N VAL A 68 -5.20 9.48 -10.27
CA VAL A 68 -4.52 9.78 -9.02
C VAL A 68 -3.18 9.05 -8.93
N TYR A 69 -2.15 9.74 -8.49
CA TYR A 69 -0.79 9.23 -8.49
C TYR A 69 -0.04 9.63 -7.23
N GLN A 70 0.63 8.64 -6.62
CA GLN A 70 1.50 8.85 -5.45
C GLN A 70 2.81 8.08 -5.60
N PRO A 71 3.95 8.78 -5.69
CA PRO A 71 5.26 8.15 -5.68
C PRO A 71 5.87 8.14 -4.28
N PHE A 72 6.65 7.08 -4.02
CA PHE A 72 7.41 6.84 -2.79
C PHE A 72 8.89 6.64 -3.11
N VAL A 73 9.73 6.82 -2.10
CA VAL A 73 11.16 6.49 -2.14
C VAL A 73 11.40 5.29 -1.26
N LEU A 74 11.84 4.19 -1.87
CA LEU A 74 12.31 3.00 -1.17
C LEU A 74 13.84 2.95 -1.15
N ASP A 75 14.39 2.35 -0.11
CA ASP A 75 15.82 2.08 -0.02
C ASP A 75 16.26 1.09 -1.12
N LYS A 76 17.49 1.21 -1.61
CA LYS A 76 18.02 0.33 -2.65
C LYS A 76 18.11 -1.13 -2.20
N GLU A 77 18.47 -1.37 -0.94
CA GLU A 77 18.59 -2.70 -0.35
C GLU A 77 17.26 -3.25 0.19
N GLU A 78 16.19 -2.48 0.07
CA GLU A 78 14.89 -2.86 0.55
C GLU A 78 14.19 -3.80 -0.43
N ALA A 79 13.74 -4.95 0.04
CA ALA A 79 12.88 -5.83 -0.72
C ALA A 79 11.40 -5.62 -0.36
N ILE A 80 10.52 -5.73 -1.34
CA ILE A 80 9.07 -5.72 -1.16
C ILE A 80 8.45 -7.00 -1.69
N TYR A 81 7.38 -7.43 -1.04
CA TYR A 81 6.59 -8.64 -1.34
C TYR A 81 5.12 -8.28 -1.38
N GLY A 82 4.33 -8.95 -2.21
CA GLY A 82 2.89 -8.72 -2.28
C GLY A 82 2.40 -8.49 -3.70
N LEU A 83 1.48 -7.54 -3.87
CA LEU A 83 0.76 -7.21 -5.10
C LEU A 83 -0.18 -8.34 -5.57
N GLY A 84 -0.41 -9.35 -4.73
CA GLY A 84 -1.29 -10.47 -5.02
C GLY A 84 -0.57 -11.74 -5.48
N GLN A 85 -1.29 -12.62 -6.16
CA GLN A 85 -0.75 -13.84 -6.76
C GLN A 85 -0.41 -13.57 -8.22
N LEU A 86 0.85 -13.28 -8.49
CA LEU A 86 1.35 -12.95 -9.83
C LEU A 86 2.11 -14.14 -10.41
N GLN A 87 1.87 -14.46 -11.70
CA GLN A 87 2.59 -15.51 -12.42
C GLN A 87 3.89 -14.98 -13.06
N ASN A 88 4.61 -14.11 -12.39
CA ASN A 88 5.83 -13.51 -12.90
C ASN A 88 7.12 -14.24 -12.45
N GLY A 89 7.00 -15.31 -11.67
CA GLY A 89 8.14 -16.09 -11.16
C GLY A 89 9.03 -15.35 -10.16
N LYS A 90 8.60 -14.19 -9.65
CA LYS A 90 9.37 -13.36 -8.73
C LYS A 90 8.72 -13.33 -7.35
N MET A 91 9.50 -13.56 -6.31
CA MET A 91 9.07 -13.32 -4.94
C MET A 91 9.24 -11.84 -4.56
N ILE A 92 10.36 -11.24 -4.92
CA ILE A 92 10.68 -9.83 -4.67
C ILE A 92 10.12 -9.00 -5.82
N GLN A 93 9.21 -8.07 -5.51
CA GLN A 93 8.51 -7.24 -6.49
C GLN A 93 9.21 -5.89 -6.67
N ARG A 94 10.54 -5.92 -6.92
CA ARG A 94 11.34 -4.74 -7.24
C ARG A 94 11.66 -4.68 -8.74
N ASN A 95 11.89 -3.46 -9.25
CA ASN A 95 12.25 -3.20 -10.64
C ASN A 95 11.26 -3.82 -11.62
N MET A 96 9.98 -3.44 -11.47
CA MET A 96 8.90 -3.95 -12.30
C MET A 96 7.78 -2.92 -12.47
N THR A 97 7.00 -3.12 -13.52
CA THR A 97 5.75 -2.41 -13.76
C THR A 97 4.64 -3.44 -13.92
N LYS A 98 3.52 -3.25 -13.25
CA LYS A 98 2.38 -4.17 -13.28
C LYS A 98 1.06 -3.42 -13.22
N ASN A 99 0.19 -3.72 -14.18
CA ASN A 99 -1.22 -3.34 -14.08
C ASN A 99 -1.91 -4.25 -13.05
N LEU A 100 -2.42 -3.66 -11.99
CA LEU A 100 -3.19 -4.35 -10.96
C LEU A 100 -4.66 -4.41 -11.39
N ILE A 101 -4.96 -5.36 -12.25
CA ILE A 101 -6.30 -5.66 -12.77
C ILE A 101 -6.52 -7.15 -12.59
N GLN A 102 -7.68 -7.53 -12.06
CA GLN A 102 -8.05 -8.94 -11.91
C GLN A 102 -8.09 -9.63 -13.27
N GLY A 103 -7.43 -10.76 -13.39
CA GLY A 103 -7.32 -11.52 -14.61
C GLY A 103 -7.65 -13.00 -14.41
N ASN A 104 -7.66 -13.74 -15.51
CA ASN A 104 -7.99 -15.17 -15.47
C ASN A 104 -6.97 -16.02 -14.70
N VAL A 105 -5.71 -15.57 -14.66
CA VAL A 105 -4.57 -16.33 -14.08
C VAL A 105 -3.88 -15.60 -12.94
N GLU A 106 -4.36 -14.43 -12.59
CA GLU A 106 -3.76 -13.57 -11.57
C GLU A 106 -4.84 -13.02 -10.62
N ASP A 107 -4.53 -13.04 -9.35
CA ASP A 107 -5.32 -12.39 -8.31
C ASP A 107 -4.48 -11.23 -7.74
N VAL A 108 -4.83 -10.00 -8.11
CA VAL A 108 -4.06 -8.81 -7.75
C VAL A 108 -4.58 -8.18 -6.47
N SER A 109 -3.66 -7.62 -5.69
CA SER A 109 -3.96 -6.86 -4.48
C SER A 109 -3.07 -5.62 -4.45
N PRO A 110 -3.61 -4.42 -4.28
CA PRO A 110 -2.83 -3.19 -4.22
C PRO A 110 -2.15 -3.01 -2.85
N PHE A 111 -1.47 -4.05 -2.41
CA PHE A 111 -0.77 -4.13 -1.14
C PHE A 111 0.62 -4.72 -1.32
N PHE A 112 1.62 -4.07 -0.73
CA PHE A 112 2.94 -4.67 -0.54
C PHE A 112 3.42 -4.52 0.89
N GLN A 113 4.31 -5.42 1.31
CA GLN A 113 5.06 -5.33 2.56
C GLN A 113 6.56 -5.28 2.31
N SER A 114 7.27 -4.55 3.15
CA SER A 114 8.70 -4.30 3.07
C SER A 114 9.48 -5.10 4.11
N THR A 115 10.73 -5.45 3.77
CA THR A 115 11.71 -5.99 4.72
C THR A 115 12.02 -5.07 5.91
N LYS A 116 11.68 -3.79 5.82
CA LYS A 116 11.75 -2.85 6.96
C LYS A 116 10.61 -3.01 7.98
N GLY A 117 9.70 -3.97 7.76
CA GLY A 117 8.61 -4.29 8.68
C GLY A 117 7.44 -3.32 8.61
N TYR A 118 7.20 -2.73 7.45
CA TYR A 118 6.00 -1.97 7.15
C TYR A 118 5.29 -2.51 5.90
N GLY A 119 4.04 -2.12 5.71
CA GLY A 119 3.27 -2.36 4.49
C GLY A 119 2.55 -1.11 4.05
N VAL A 120 2.23 -1.06 2.76
CA VAL A 120 1.40 -0.04 2.14
C VAL A 120 0.23 -0.73 1.46
N PHE A 121 -0.98 -0.33 1.80
CA PHE A 121 -2.21 -0.72 1.13
C PHE A 121 -2.78 0.50 0.43
N TRP A 122 -2.88 0.43 -0.89
CA TRP A 122 -3.46 1.46 -1.73
C TRP A 122 -4.97 1.23 -1.86
N ASP A 123 -5.77 2.14 -1.34
CA ASP A 123 -7.22 1.99 -1.28
C ASP A 123 -7.90 2.70 -2.46
N ASN A 124 -7.76 2.08 -3.62
CA ASN A 124 -8.46 2.48 -4.83
C ASN A 124 -8.81 1.24 -5.65
N TYR A 125 -10.06 1.13 -6.09
CA TYR A 125 -10.59 -0.05 -6.80
C TYR A 125 -10.63 0.11 -8.32
N SER A 126 -10.17 1.24 -8.87
CA SER A 126 -10.00 1.38 -10.31
C SER A 126 -8.72 0.68 -10.81
N PRO A 127 -8.57 0.41 -12.10
CA PRO A 127 -7.33 -0.10 -12.65
C PRO A 127 -6.14 0.73 -12.17
N THR A 128 -5.15 0.07 -11.58
CA THR A 128 -4.02 0.72 -10.94
C THR A 128 -2.70 0.20 -11.53
N LEU A 129 -1.86 1.12 -11.99
CA LEU A 129 -0.50 0.81 -12.40
C LEU A 129 0.43 0.91 -11.19
N PHE A 130 1.05 -0.19 -10.83
CA PHE A 130 2.18 -0.21 -9.92
C PHE A 130 3.48 -0.12 -10.72
N THR A 131 4.40 0.76 -10.31
CA THR A 131 5.74 0.88 -10.90
C THR A 131 6.77 0.94 -9.80
N ASP A 132 7.82 0.12 -9.91
CA ASP A 132 9.02 0.22 -9.08
C ASP A 132 10.26 0.21 -9.98
N ASN A 133 11.11 1.20 -9.81
CA ASN A 133 12.36 1.36 -10.53
C ASN A 133 13.40 2.11 -9.68
N GLU A 134 14.55 2.46 -10.24
CA GLU A 134 15.61 3.17 -9.53
C GLU A 134 15.21 4.59 -9.09
N VAL A 135 14.18 5.16 -9.67
CA VAL A 135 13.74 6.54 -9.43
C VAL A 135 12.65 6.61 -8.38
N GLU A 136 11.71 5.65 -8.40
CA GLU A 136 10.54 5.66 -7.51
C GLU A 136 9.81 4.32 -7.46
N THR A 137 9.03 4.16 -6.40
CA THR A 137 7.96 3.17 -6.29
C THR A 137 6.64 3.92 -6.26
N SER A 138 5.69 3.61 -7.14
CA SER A 138 4.47 4.40 -7.27
C SER A 138 3.23 3.58 -7.55
N PHE A 139 2.08 4.14 -7.14
CA PHE A 139 0.76 3.72 -7.59
C PHE A 139 0.13 4.84 -8.42
N ARG A 140 -0.48 4.46 -9.53
CA ARG A 140 -1.29 5.34 -10.38
C ARG A 140 -2.61 4.65 -10.70
N SER A 141 -3.72 5.20 -10.21
CA SER A 141 -5.05 4.71 -10.54
C SER A 141 -5.70 5.55 -11.63
N GLU A 142 -6.47 4.89 -12.49
CA GLU A 142 -7.13 5.55 -13.63
C GLU A 142 -8.23 6.52 -13.21
N VAL A 143 -8.93 6.20 -12.10
CA VAL A 143 -10.03 7.01 -11.60
C VAL A 143 -9.93 7.17 -10.09
N GLY A 144 -10.05 8.40 -9.60
CA GLY A 144 -10.15 8.70 -8.18
C GLY A 144 -10.31 10.19 -7.90
N ASP A 145 -11.02 10.50 -6.83
CA ASP A 145 -11.23 11.87 -6.33
C ASP A 145 -10.25 12.21 -5.19
N CYS A 146 -9.52 11.22 -4.70
CA CYS A 146 -8.51 11.37 -3.66
C CYS A 146 -7.41 10.33 -3.81
N VAL A 147 -6.27 10.62 -3.20
CA VAL A 147 -5.23 9.61 -2.91
C VAL A 147 -5.52 9.07 -1.52
N ASP A 148 -5.79 7.76 -1.42
CA ASP A 148 -6.03 7.06 -0.17
C ASP A 148 -5.11 5.85 -0.07
N TYR A 149 -4.34 5.78 1.02
CA TYR A 149 -3.51 4.61 1.32
C TYR A 149 -3.30 4.46 2.82
N TYR A 150 -3.07 3.22 3.23
CA TYR A 150 -2.78 2.88 4.63
C TYR A 150 -1.31 2.48 4.76
N PHE A 151 -0.60 3.21 5.59
CA PHE A 151 0.74 2.81 6.05
C PHE A 151 0.61 1.97 7.32
N MET A 152 1.14 0.76 7.30
CA MET A 152 1.02 -0.22 8.39
C MET A 152 2.40 -0.61 8.91
N TYR A 153 2.70 -0.30 10.17
CA TYR A 153 3.96 -0.67 10.78
C TYR A 153 3.78 -1.88 11.72
N GLY A 154 4.43 -2.98 11.39
CA GLY A 154 4.36 -4.24 12.12
C GLY A 154 5.71 -4.73 12.68
N LYS A 155 6.82 -4.01 12.40
CA LYS A 155 8.21 -4.37 12.76
C LYS A 155 8.75 -5.59 12.01
N ASN A 156 7.90 -6.50 11.59
CA ASN A 156 8.21 -7.69 10.77
C ASN A 156 6.99 -8.08 9.93
N ALA A 157 7.13 -9.09 9.10
CA ALA A 157 6.09 -9.53 8.18
C ALA A 157 4.79 -9.94 8.90
N ASP A 158 4.88 -10.71 9.97
CA ASP A 158 3.72 -11.18 10.74
C ASP A 158 2.98 -10.01 11.39
N GLY A 159 3.72 -9.03 11.92
CA GLY A 159 3.15 -7.81 12.48
C GLY A 159 2.44 -6.97 11.42
N VAL A 160 3.00 -6.86 10.20
CA VAL A 160 2.33 -6.17 9.09
C VAL A 160 1.03 -6.87 8.71
N ILE A 161 1.02 -8.19 8.58
CA ILE A 161 -0.20 -8.96 8.31
C ILE A 161 -1.23 -8.81 9.45
N ALA A 162 -0.78 -8.73 10.69
CA ALA A 162 -1.68 -8.45 11.81
C ALA A 162 -2.36 -7.07 11.67
N GLN A 163 -1.66 -6.05 11.17
CA GLN A 163 -2.26 -4.74 10.89
C GLN A 163 -3.24 -4.79 9.71
N VAL A 164 -2.91 -5.54 8.64
CA VAL A 164 -3.85 -5.77 7.53
C VAL A 164 -5.15 -6.38 8.07
N ARG A 165 -5.04 -7.40 8.93
CA ARG A 165 -6.22 -8.05 9.54
C ARG A 165 -7.01 -7.12 10.47
N ASN A 166 -6.37 -6.17 11.12
CA ASN A 166 -7.06 -5.13 11.88
C ASN A 166 -7.87 -4.19 10.98
N LEU A 167 -7.40 -3.93 9.76
CA LEU A 167 -8.07 -3.08 8.79
C LEU A 167 -9.21 -3.82 8.06
N THR A 168 -8.92 -5.01 7.53
CA THR A 168 -9.82 -5.77 6.65
C THR A 168 -10.69 -6.78 7.37
N GLY A 169 -10.34 -7.13 8.62
CA GLY A 169 -10.96 -8.22 9.38
C GLY A 169 -10.18 -9.52 9.26
N GLN A 170 -10.56 -10.49 10.11
CA GLN A 170 -9.96 -11.81 10.08
C GLN A 170 -10.64 -12.67 9.01
N ALA A 171 -9.82 -13.41 8.26
CA ALA A 171 -10.34 -14.46 7.40
C ALA A 171 -11.10 -15.51 8.24
N PRO A 172 -12.29 -15.93 7.84
CA PRO A 172 -13.02 -16.98 8.54
C PRO A 172 -12.31 -18.32 8.37
N MET A 173 -12.48 -19.21 9.36
CA MET A 173 -12.07 -20.60 9.20
C MET A 173 -13.07 -21.29 8.28
N PHE A 174 -12.59 -21.77 7.15
CA PHE A 174 -13.40 -22.53 6.22
C PHE A 174 -13.58 -24.00 6.68
N PRO A 175 -14.63 -24.69 6.25
CA PRO A 175 -14.77 -26.13 6.45
C PRO A 175 -13.58 -26.90 5.85
N LEU A 176 -13.20 -28.01 6.47
CA LEU A 176 -11.98 -28.76 6.10
C LEU A 176 -11.97 -29.18 4.61
N TRP A 177 -13.13 -29.49 4.05
CA TRP A 177 -13.25 -29.90 2.65
C TRP A 177 -12.87 -28.79 1.64
N THR A 178 -12.92 -27.53 2.03
CA THR A 178 -12.53 -26.41 1.16
C THR A 178 -11.02 -26.34 0.90
N TYR A 179 -10.22 -27.00 1.75
CA TYR A 179 -8.76 -27.07 1.60
C TYR A 179 -8.31 -28.30 0.79
N GLY A 180 -9.27 -29.11 0.29
CA GLY A 180 -8.98 -30.25 -0.53
C GLY A 180 -8.83 -29.89 -2.02
N TYR A 181 -8.77 -30.93 -2.83
CA TYR A 181 -8.67 -30.80 -4.28
C TYR A 181 -10.00 -30.31 -4.88
N TRP A 182 -9.95 -29.31 -5.75
CA TRP A 182 -11.07 -28.79 -6.50
C TRP A 182 -10.89 -29.11 -7.98
N GLN A 183 -11.79 -29.97 -8.50
CA GLN A 183 -11.81 -30.25 -9.93
C GLN A 183 -12.51 -29.11 -10.67
N SER A 184 -11.79 -28.46 -11.57
CA SER A 184 -12.38 -27.52 -12.52
C SER A 184 -12.27 -28.09 -13.92
N LYS A 185 -13.35 -28.01 -14.69
CA LYS A 185 -13.38 -28.44 -16.09
C LYS A 185 -14.22 -27.46 -16.90
N GLU A 186 -13.60 -26.86 -17.90
CA GLU A 186 -14.26 -25.91 -18.78
C GLU A 186 -15.27 -26.56 -19.70
N ARG A 187 -14.93 -27.78 -20.19
CA ARG A 187 -15.77 -28.54 -21.15
C ARG A 187 -15.81 -30.01 -20.77
N TYR A 188 -16.98 -30.62 -20.95
CA TYR A 188 -17.24 -32.03 -20.74
C TYR A 188 -17.46 -32.71 -22.10
#